data_8da504fa524f940b128e49026306398b
#
_entry.id   8da504fa524f940b128e49026306398b
#
_cell.length_a   1.000
_cell.length_b   1.000
_cell.length_c   1.000
_cell.angle_alpha   90.00
_cell.angle_beta   90.00
_cell.angle_gamma   90.00
#
_symmetry.space_group_name_H-M   'P 1'
#
loop_
_entity.id
_entity.type
_entity.pdbx_description
1 polymer ?
#
loop_
_entity_poly.entity_id
_entity_poly.type
_entity_poly.pdbx_seq_one_letter_code
_entity_poly.pdbx_strand_id
1 'polypeptide(L)'
;MSVPPPAPPVVELDGLGLTYPVEPPVAAVRSCDLTVRGGEYVAVVGASGSGKSSLLNVIGLLDRPTCGRYALDGIDTTGLSDAERTALRAHRIGFVFQAFHLLPYRTAVENVTLGLMYSGVPRRRRPAVAAEALERVGMAHRLHAEPTTLSGGERQRVAIARALAVRPSLLLCDEPTGNLDSATARTVLDLIAGLHADGVTIVMITHDTSVADGAGRVVRMRDGVLTEDHATRTNSV
;
A
#
# COMPACT_ATOMS: atom_id res chain seq x y z
N MET A 1 -21.87 31.71 -0.58
CA MET A 1 -21.31 30.61 0.22
C MET A 1 -20.08 30.12 -0.51
N SER A 2 -18.88 30.29 0.06
CA SER A 2 -17.62 29.81 -0.55
C SER A 2 -17.60 28.30 -0.44
N VAL A 3 -17.45 27.60 -1.57
CA VAL A 3 -17.22 26.15 -1.58
C VAL A 3 -15.88 25.90 -0.87
N PRO A 4 -15.81 25.03 0.15
CA PRO A 4 -14.55 24.72 0.80
C PRO A 4 -13.57 24.17 -0.25
N PRO A 5 -12.26 24.47 -0.13
CA PRO A 5 -11.26 23.93 -1.04
C PRO A 5 -11.31 22.39 -1.01
N PRO A 6 -11.10 21.72 -2.15
CA PRO A 6 -11.05 20.25 -2.17
C PRO A 6 -9.99 19.74 -1.22
N ALA A 7 -10.24 18.59 -0.57
CA ALA A 7 -9.26 17.96 0.30
C ALA A 7 -7.96 17.70 -0.48
N PRO A 8 -6.79 17.84 0.17
CA PRO A 8 -5.51 17.57 -0.47
C PRO A 8 -5.43 16.11 -0.95
N PRO A 9 -4.68 15.84 -2.04
CA PRO A 9 -4.42 14.46 -2.45
C PRO A 9 -3.76 13.65 -1.32
N VAL A 10 -4.02 12.35 -1.30
CA VAL A 10 -3.34 11.43 -0.38
C VAL A 10 -1.88 11.27 -0.78
N VAL A 11 -1.60 11.15 -2.09
CA VAL A 11 -0.23 11.12 -2.65
C VAL A 11 -0.10 12.20 -3.71
N GLU A 12 0.94 13.01 -3.62
CA GLU A 12 1.30 13.99 -4.64
C GLU A 12 2.80 13.94 -4.88
N LEU A 13 3.19 13.44 -6.05
CA LEU A 13 4.57 13.40 -6.53
C LEU A 13 4.73 14.45 -7.64
N ASP A 14 5.77 15.27 -7.56
CA ASP A 14 6.10 16.31 -8.54
C ASP A 14 7.60 16.20 -8.91
N GLY A 15 7.86 15.80 -10.17
CA GLY A 15 9.19 15.58 -10.69
C GLY A 15 10.05 14.60 -9.86
N LEU A 16 9.43 13.67 -9.15
CA LEU A 16 10.10 12.81 -8.18
C LEU A 16 11.08 11.85 -8.86
N GLY A 17 12.32 11.81 -8.35
CA GLY A 17 13.34 10.87 -8.79
C GLY A 17 14.08 10.20 -7.65
N LEU A 18 14.57 8.99 -7.92
CA LEU A 18 15.43 8.22 -7.01
C LEU A 18 16.58 7.59 -7.77
N THR A 19 17.80 7.95 -7.38
CA THR A 19 19.03 7.35 -7.88
C THR A 19 19.81 6.74 -6.73
N TYR A 20 20.05 5.43 -6.82
CA TYR A 20 20.90 4.74 -5.84
C TYR A 20 22.38 5.03 -6.12
N PRO A 21 23.17 5.38 -5.08
CA PRO A 21 24.59 5.72 -5.23
C PRO A 21 25.49 4.48 -5.27
N VAL A 22 25.13 3.51 -6.13
CA VAL A 22 25.96 2.34 -6.45
C VAL A 22 26.85 2.64 -7.65
N GLU A 23 27.85 1.81 -7.95
CA GLU A 23 28.76 2.03 -9.08
C GLU A 23 28.55 0.97 -10.17
N PRO A 24 28.06 1.37 -11.39
CA PRO A 24 27.61 2.73 -11.76
C PRO A 24 26.28 3.12 -11.10
N PRO A 25 25.97 4.43 -10.93
CA PRO A 25 24.72 4.89 -10.31
C PRO A 25 23.49 4.37 -11.05
N VAL A 26 22.47 3.94 -10.31
CA VAL A 26 21.23 3.39 -10.87
C VAL A 26 20.08 4.36 -10.64
N ALA A 27 19.60 5.02 -11.71
CA ALA A 27 18.39 5.84 -11.69
C ALA A 27 17.15 4.92 -11.72
N ALA A 28 16.66 4.54 -10.54
CA ALA A 28 15.53 3.61 -10.40
C ALA A 28 14.17 4.29 -10.64
N VAL A 29 14.04 5.58 -10.30
CA VAL A 29 12.87 6.42 -10.59
C VAL A 29 13.35 7.70 -11.24
N ARG A 30 12.70 8.08 -12.36
CA ARG A 30 13.12 9.24 -13.16
C ARG A 30 11.93 10.18 -13.33
N SER A 31 12.00 11.38 -12.70
CA SER A 31 11.03 12.47 -12.87
C SER A 31 9.56 11.99 -12.99
N CYS A 32 9.06 11.39 -11.93
CA CYS A 32 7.71 10.85 -11.88
C CYS A 32 6.74 11.86 -11.29
N ASP A 33 5.63 12.07 -11.99
CA ASP A 33 4.46 12.83 -11.52
C ASP A 33 3.32 11.85 -11.26
N LEU A 34 2.71 11.93 -10.09
CA LEU A 34 1.56 11.10 -9.72
C LEU A 34 0.73 11.81 -8.64
N THR A 35 -0.56 11.93 -8.90
CA THR A 35 -1.52 12.39 -7.90
C THR A 35 -2.51 11.27 -7.61
N VAL A 36 -2.67 10.89 -6.34
CA VAL A 36 -3.69 9.92 -5.87
C VAL A 36 -4.61 10.62 -4.88
N ARG A 37 -5.90 10.66 -5.17
CA ARG A 37 -6.92 11.27 -4.31
C ARG A 37 -7.48 10.27 -3.31
N GLY A 38 -8.10 10.76 -2.26
CA GLY A 38 -8.80 9.91 -1.30
C GLY A 38 -9.86 9.05 -1.98
N GLY A 39 -9.88 7.74 -1.65
CA GLY A 39 -10.78 6.76 -2.24
C GLY A 39 -10.41 6.28 -3.65
N GLU A 40 -9.28 6.71 -4.24
CA GLU A 40 -8.82 6.13 -5.51
C GLU A 40 -8.16 4.76 -5.32
N TYR A 41 -8.33 3.91 -6.31
CA TYR A 41 -7.54 2.69 -6.47
C TYR A 41 -6.70 2.79 -7.74
N VAL A 42 -5.39 2.94 -7.57
CA VAL A 42 -4.41 3.09 -8.65
C VAL A 42 -3.54 1.84 -8.72
N ALA A 43 -3.44 1.23 -9.89
CA ALA A 43 -2.50 0.16 -10.15
C ALA A 43 -1.28 0.69 -10.92
N VAL A 44 -0.07 0.42 -10.41
CA VAL A 44 1.20 0.68 -11.10
C VAL A 44 1.69 -0.63 -11.69
N VAL A 45 1.66 -0.73 -13.02
CA VAL A 45 2.08 -1.94 -13.75
C VAL A 45 3.39 -1.73 -14.49
N GLY A 46 4.15 -2.79 -14.68
CA GLY A 46 5.40 -2.74 -15.45
C GLY A 46 6.22 -4.01 -15.30
N ALA A 47 7.21 -4.19 -16.16
CA ALA A 47 8.11 -5.33 -16.10
C ALA A 47 8.94 -5.38 -14.81
N SER A 48 9.49 -6.56 -14.47
CA SER A 48 10.47 -6.66 -13.39
C SER A 48 11.65 -5.73 -13.67
N GLY A 49 12.16 -5.05 -12.63
CA GLY A 49 13.27 -4.10 -12.76
C GLY A 49 12.88 -2.72 -13.31
N SER A 50 11.61 -2.44 -13.63
CA SER A 50 11.20 -1.12 -14.15
C SER A 50 11.22 0.02 -13.12
N GLY A 51 11.49 -0.25 -11.83
CA GLY A 51 11.56 0.74 -10.75
C GLY A 51 10.34 0.78 -9.82
N LYS A 52 9.34 -0.08 -10.01
CA LYS A 52 8.09 -0.09 -9.22
C LYS A 52 8.30 -0.21 -7.71
N SER A 53 9.13 -1.15 -7.27
CA SER A 53 9.41 -1.35 -5.84
C SER A 53 10.17 -0.15 -5.26
N SER A 54 11.05 0.48 -6.04
CA SER A 54 11.73 1.73 -5.64
C SER A 54 10.75 2.88 -5.49
N LEU A 55 9.79 3.01 -6.41
CA LEU A 55 8.71 3.99 -6.31
C LEU A 55 7.86 3.72 -5.06
N LEU A 56 7.47 2.45 -4.82
CA LEU A 56 6.72 2.06 -3.62
C LEU A 56 7.47 2.41 -2.34
N ASN A 57 8.78 2.16 -2.30
CA ASN A 57 9.61 2.51 -1.15
C ASN A 57 9.60 4.02 -0.87
N VAL A 58 9.64 4.86 -1.91
CA VAL A 58 9.55 6.31 -1.73
C VAL A 58 8.17 6.72 -1.26
N ILE A 59 7.08 6.25 -1.91
CA ILE A 59 5.69 6.52 -1.48
C ILE A 59 5.48 6.02 -0.06
N GLY A 60 6.06 4.86 0.27
CA GLY A 60 6.01 4.24 1.60
C GLY A 60 6.89 4.93 2.65
N LEU A 61 7.59 6.00 2.33
CA LEU A 61 8.54 6.69 3.21
C LEU A 61 9.66 5.76 3.73
N LEU A 62 10.01 4.71 3.01
CA LEU A 62 11.12 3.81 3.31
C LEU A 62 12.43 4.36 2.72
N ASP A 63 12.38 4.83 1.47
CA ASP A 63 13.49 5.52 0.79
C ASP A 63 13.23 7.03 0.70
N ARG A 64 14.31 7.81 0.54
CA ARG A 64 14.24 9.25 0.28
C ARG A 64 14.39 9.51 -1.21
N PRO A 65 13.55 10.35 -1.83
CA PRO A 65 13.81 10.78 -3.19
C PRO A 65 15.13 11.55 -3.27
N THR A 66 15.83 11.45 -4.40
CA THR A 66 17.04 12.22 -4.67
C THR A 66 16.77 13.56 -5.33
N CYS A 67 15.59 13.71 -5.94
CA CYS A 67 15.09 14.99 -6.50
C CYS A 67 13.56 14.99 -6.54
N GLY A 68 13.00 16.16 -6.84
CA GLY A 68 11.54 16.36 -6.88
C GLY A 68 10.91 16.49 -5.49
N ARG A 69 9.61 16.42 -5.45
CA ARG A 69 8.81 16.63 -4.23
C ARG A 69 7.83 15.47 -4.01
N TYR A 70 7.59 15.14 -2.74
CA TYR A 70 6.54 14.21 -2.32
C TYR A 70 5.75 14.79 -1.16
N ALA A 71 4.43 14.92 -1.31
CA ALA A 71 3.52 15.23 -0.23
C ALA A 71 2.57 14.04 0.05
N LEU A 72 2.39 13.70 1.33
CA LEU A 72 1.45 12.68 1.84
C LEU A 72 0.39 13.38 2.68
N ASP A 73 -0.89 13.25 2.29
CA ASP A 73 -2.01 13.99 2.92
C ASP A 73 -1.75 15.51 3.01
N GLY A 74 -1.10 16.09 1.98
CA GLY A 74 -0.70 17.49 1.96
C GLY A 74 0.53 17.84 2.80
N ILE A 75 1.14 16.88 3.51
CA ILE A 75 2.37 17.07 4.30
C ILE A 75 3.57 16.86 3.40
N ASP A 76 4.38 17.90 3.19
CA ASP A 76 5.64 17.79 2.46
C ASP A 76 6.63 16.91 3.24
N THR A 77 7.07 15.83 2.59
CA THR A 77 7.96 14.83 3.23
C THR A 77 9.44 15.11 3.01
N THR A 78 9.79 16.09 2.17
CA THR A 78 11.16 16.35 1.71
C THR A 78 12.09 16.75 2.84
N GLY A 79 11.61 17.62 3.76
CA GLY A 79 12.38 18.14 4.89
C GLY A 79 12.26 17.33 6.18
N LEU A 80 11.45 16.25 6.21
CA LEU A 80 11.21 15.50 7.43
C LEU A 80 12.44 14.72 7.89
N SER A 81 12.71 14.71 9.19
CA SER A 81 13.66 13.80 9.85
C SER A 81 13.20 12.34 9.74
N ASP A 82 14.10 11.40 10.01
CA ASP A 82 13.74 9.97 9.98
C ASP A 82 12.70 9.60 11.05
N ALA A 83 12.72 10.28 12.19
CA ALA A 83 11.73 10.10 13.25
C ALA A 83 10.34 10.56 12.79
N GLU A 84 10.23 11.74 12.15
CA GLU A 84 8.98 12.29 11.61
C GLU A 84 8.44 11.44 10.47
N ARG A 85 9.31 10.98 9.55
CA ARG A 85 8.94 10.05 8.47
C ARG A 85 8.40 8.73 9.04
N THR A 86 9.06 8.20 10.07
CA THR A 86 8.62 6.96 10.74
C THR A 86 7.27 7.14 11.42
N ALA A 87 7.06 8.26 12.11
CA ALA A 87 5.78 8.59 12.73
C ALA A 87 4.66 8.76 11.66
N LEU A 88 4.93 9.51 10.59
CA LEU A 88 3.98 9.74 9.50
C LEU A 88 3.60 8.41 8.83
N ARG A 89 4.59 7.56 8.48
CA ARG A 89 4.36 6.22 7.93
C ARG A 89 3.50 5.37 8.85
N ALA A 90 3.80 5.31 10.14
CA ALA A 90 3.09 4.49 11.11
C ALA A 90 1.61 4.88 11.29
N HIS A 91 1.23 6.12 10.97
CA HIS A 91 -0.14 6.60 11.12
C HIS A 91 -0.92 6.66 9.81
N ARG A 92 -0.22 6.78 8.67
CA ARG A 92 -0.86 7.08 7.38
C ARG A 92 -0.78 5.97 6.37
N ILE A 93 0.17 5.03 6.51
CA ILE A 93 0.44 4.03 5.49
C ILE A 93 0.28 2.62 6.07
N GLY A 94 -0.56 1.83 5.40
CA GLY A 94 -0.64 0.38 5.59
C GLY A 94 0.11 -0.33 4.47
N PHE A 95 0.97 -1.30 4.81
CA PHE A 95 1.71 -2.10 3.83
C PHE A 95 1.19 -3.52 3.74
N VAL A 96 1.00 -3.99 2.51
CA VAL A 96 0.71 -5.37 2.16
C VAL A 96 1.76 -5.84 1.16
N PHE A 97 2.58 -6.82 1.55
CA PHE A 97 3.67 -7.34 0.73
C PHE A 97 3.35 -8.73 0.19
N GLN A 98 4.02 -9.13 -0.89
CA GLN A 98 3.97 -10.48 -1.45
C GLN A 98 4.37 -11.54 -0.41
N ALA A 99 5.38 -11.29 0.40
CA ALA A 99 5.94 -12.21 1.39
C ALA A 99 5.31 -12.05 2.78
N PHE A 100 4.05 -11.78 2.93
CA PHE A 100 3.26 -11.65 4.17
C PHE A 100 3.96 -10.95 5.36
N HIS A 101 5.21 -11.24 5.63
CA HIS A 101 6.04 -10.75 6.75
C HIS A 101 5.35 -10.90 8.11
N LEU A 102 4.80 -12.08 8.36
CA LEU A 102 4.24 -12.45 9.65
C LEU A 102 5.30 -13.12 10.53
N LEU A 103 5.27 -12.82 11.82
CA LEU A 103 6.12 -13.50 12.81
C LEU A 103 5.55 -14.90 13.06
N PRO A 104 6.30 -15.98 12.74
CA PRO A 104 5.77 -17.35 12.73
C PRO A 104 5.34 -17.87 14.10
N TYR A 105 5.94 -17.35 15.19
CA TYR A 105 5.66 -17.74 16.58
C TYR A 105 4.71 -16.77 17.31
N ARG A 106 3.99 -15.95 16.57
CA ARG A 106 2.96 -15.05 17.08
C ARG A 106 1.63 -15.37 16.43
N THR A 107 0.57 -15.36 17.22
CA THR A 107 -0.79 -15.57 16.72
C THR A 107 -1.20 -14.47 15.71
N ALA A 108 -2.29 -14.68 14.97
CA ALA A 108 -2.82 -13.71 14.03
C ALA A 108 -3.12 -12.36 14.72
N VAL A 109 -3.79 -12.39 15.89
CA VAL A 109 -4.08 -11.16 16.65
C VAL A 109 -2.82 -10.48 17.15
N GLU A 110 -1.79 -11.20 17.56
CA GLU A 110 -0.51 -10.63 17.96
C GLU A 110 0.23 -10.01 16.78
N ASN A 111 0.24 -10.66 15.60
CA ASN A 111 0.82 -10.11 14.38
C ASN A 111 0.15 -8.79 13.97
N VAL A 112 -1.17 -8.69 14.06
CA VAL A 112 -1.90 -7.45 13.80
C VAL A 112 -1.59 -6.39 14.88
N THR A 113 -1.50 -6.80 16.14
CA THR A 113 -1.17 -5.91 17.27
C THR A 113 0.20 -5.22 17.08
N LEU A 114 1.17 -5.87 16.42
CA LEU A 114 2.47 -5.26 16.11
C LEU A 114 2.32 -4.00 15.24
N GLY A 115 1.41 -4.00 14.26
CA GLY A 115 1.12 -2.82 13.45
C GLY A 115 0.65 -1.61 14.26
N LEU A 116 0.09 -1.86 15.46
CA LEU A 116 -0.42 -0.81 16.34
C LEU A 116 0.63 -0.26 17.33
N MET A 117 1.89 -0.74 17.28
CA MET A 117 2.88 -0.35 18.31
C MET A 117 3.19 1.15 18.30
N TYR A 118 3.19 1.77 17.11
CA TYR A 118 3.53 3.18 16.93
C TYR A 118 2.31 4.06 16.55
N SER A 119 1.08 3.49 16.59
CA SER A 119 -0.14 4.18 16.16
C SER A 119 -0.82 5.04 17.24
N GLY A 120 -0.21 5.20 18.42
CA GLY A 120 -0.82 5.91 19.54
C GLY A 120 -1.94 5.13 20.26
N VAL A 121 -2.37 3.97 19.75
CA VAL A 121 -3.39 3.13 20.41
C VAL A 121 -2.84 2.60 21.74
N PRO A 122 -3.53 2.85 22.88
CA PRO A 122 -3.11 2.38 24.19
C PRO A 122 -2.94 0.85 24.21
N ARG A 123 -1.84 0.37 24.82
CA ARG A 123 -1.47 -1.05 24.83
C ARG A 123 -2.63 -1.99 25.18
N ARG A 124 -3.45 -1.62 26.19
CA ARG A 124 -4.62 -2.38 26.65
C ARG A 124 -5.73 -2.54 25.60
N ARG A 125 -5.82 -1.61 24.62
CA ARG A 125 -6.85 -1.60 23.57
C ARG A 125 -6.40 -2.29 22.27
N ARG A 126 -5.09 -2.49 22.09
CA ARG A 126 -4.55 -3.04 20.83
C ARG A 126 -5.10 -4.41 20.46
N PRO A 127 -5.26 -5.39 21.41
CA PRO A 127 -5.84 -6.68 21.03
C PRO A 127 -7.27 -6.59 20.49
N ALA A 128 -8.10 -5.73 21.07
CA ALA A 128 -9.47 -5.52 20.58
C ALA A 128 -9.49 -4.89 19.18
N VAL A 129 -8.68 -3.84 18.96
CA VAL A 129 -8.54 -3.22 17.64
C VAL A 129 -8.00 -4.21 16.61
N ALA A 130 -7.05 -5.07 16.99
CA ALA A 130 -6.52 -6.10 16.13
C ALA A 130 -7.57 -7.17 15.77
N ALA A 131 -8.42 -7.56 16.73
CA ALA A 131 -9.52 -8.49 16.49
C ALA A 131 -10.57 -7.90 15.53
N GLU A 132 -10.95 -6.64 15.69
CA GLU A 132 -11.84 -5.91 14.76
C GLU A 132 -11.25 -5.89 13.33
N ALA A 133 -9.94 -5.62 13.20
CA ALA A 133 -9.28 -5.63 11.90
C ALA A 133 -9.28 -7.03 11.27
N LEU A 134 -9.09 -8.09 12.04
CA LEU A 134 -9.16 -9.48 11.58
C LEU A 134 -10.58 -9.87 11.17
N GLU A 135 -11.59 -9.40 11.89
CA GLU A 135 -13.00 -9.62 11.53
C GLU A 135 -13.32 -9.00 10.15
N ARG A 136 -12.87 -7.77 9.89
CA ARG A 136 -13.06 -7.08 8.59
C ARG A 136 -12.51 -7.86 7.39
N VAL A 137 -11.50 -8.70 7.59
CA VAL A 137 -10.92 -9.55 6.53
C VAL A 137 -11.42 -11.00 6.60
N GLY A 138 -12.44 -11.30 7.40
CA GLY A 138 -13.04 -12.64 7.53
C GLY A 138 -12.20 -13.63 8.33
N MET A 139 -11.31 -13.13 9.24
CA MET A 139 -10.39 -13.96 10.04
C MET A 139 -10.78 -14.06 11.52
N ALA A 140 -12.02 -13.70 11.91
CA ALA A 140 -12.49 -13.75 13.29
C ALA A 140 -12.36 -15.15 13.92
N HIS A 141 -12.51 -16.21 13.13
CA HIS A 141 -12.43 -17.61 13.58
C HIS A 141 -10.96 -18.11 13.78
N ARG A 142 -9.95 -17.31 13.42
CA ARG A 142 -8.51 -17.64 13.43
C ARG A 142 -7.66 -16.71 14.27
N LEU A 143 -8.23 -15.94 15.19
CA LEU A 143 -7.52 -14.93 16.01
C LEU A 143 -6.26 -15.47 16.69
N HIS A 144 -6.32 -16.71 17.19
CA HIS A 144 -5.24 -17.34 17.96
C HIS A 144 -4.42 -18.34 17.13
N ALA A 145 -4.68 -18.46 15.82
CA ALA A 145 -3.89 -19.32 14.94
C ALA A 145 -2.50 -18.71 14.67
N GLU A 146 -1.47 -19.55 14.65
CA GLU A 146 -0.12 -19.15 14.25
C GLU A 146 0.02 -19.20 12.72
N PRO A 147 0.84 -18.33 12.08
CA PRO A 147 1.05 -18.31 10.64
C PRO A 147 1.44 -19.64 10.02
N THR A 148 2.12 -20.51 10.78
CA THR A 148 2.52 -21.87 10.36
C THR A 148 1.33 -22.79 10.12
N THR A 149 0.18 -22.52 10.74
CA THR A 149 -1.06 -23.29 10.62
C THR A 149 -2.06 -22.66 9.65
N LEU A 150 -1.72 -21.51 9.07
CA LEU A 150 -2.57 -20.76 8.14
C LEU A 150 -2.21 -21.07 6.68
N SER A 151 -3.23 -21.14 5.83
CA SER A 151 -3.04 -21.16 4.36
C SER A 151 -2.39 -19.87 3.87
N GLY A 152 -1.90 -19.84 2.62
CA GLY A 152 -1.34 -18.64 1.99
C GLY A 152 -2.31 -17.48 2.00
N GLY A 153 -3.57 -17.72 1.62
CA GLY A 153 -4.62 -16.70 1.61
C GLY A 153 -5.00 -16.20 3.00
N GLU A 154 -5.04 -17.09 4.02
CA GLU A 154 -5.27 -16.68 5.41
C GLU A 154 -4.11 -15.81 5.92
N ARG A 155 -2.85 -16.18 5.62
CA ARG A 155 -1.68 -15.36 5.95
C ARG A 155 -1.75 -13.97 5.31
N GLN A 156 -2.16 -13.90 4.05
CA GLN A 156 -2.32 -12.62 3.35
C GLN A 156 -3.43 -11.77 3.96
N ARG A 157 -4.56 -12.37 4.34
CA ARG A 157 -5.64 -11.68 5.05
C ARG A 157 -5.16 -11.12 6.40
N VAL A 158 -4.35 -11.86 7.16
CA VAL A 158 -3.74 -11.37 8.41
C VAL A 158 -2.81 -10.19 8.13
N ALA A 159 -2.00 -10.23 7.05
CA ALA A 159 -1.15 -9.12 6.65
C ALA A 159 -1.97 -7.88 6.25
N ILE A 160 -3.08 -8.05 5.53
CA ILE A 160 -4.03 -6.98 5.20
C ILE A 160 -4.67 -6.41 6.48
N ALA A 161 -5.13 -7.26 7.41
CA ALA A 161 -5.68 -6.81 8.68
C ALA A 161 -4.67 -5.98 9.49
N ARG A 162 -3.39 -6.39 9.50
CA ARG A 162 -2.30 -5.63 10.14
C ARG A 162 -2.14 -4.24 9.52
N ALA A 163 -2.22 -4.15 8.20
CA ALA A 163 -2.13 -2.89 7.48
C ALA A 163 -3.33 -1.96 7.77
N LEU A 164 -4.54 -2.53 7.88
CA LEU A 164 -5.79 -1.79 8.12
C LEU A 164 -6.00 -1.36 9.58
N ALA A 165 -5.36 -2.03 10.54
CA ALA A 165 -5.58 -1.81 11.97
C ALA A 165 -5.28 -0.37 12.42
N VAL A 166 -4.35 0.31 11.75
CA VAL A 166 -4.01 1.72 12.00
C VAL A 166 -4.99 2.70 11.34
N ARG A 167 -5.96 2.24 10.55
CA ARG A 167 -6.87 3.05 9.72
C ARG A 167 -6.08 4.03 8.83
N PRO A 168 -5.22 3.50 7.96
CA PRO A 168 -4.32 4.33 7.15
C PRO A 168 -5.11 5.16 6.13
N SER A 169 -4.55 6.31 5.71
CA SER A 169 -5.04 7.06 4.56
C SER A 169 -4.66 6.40 3.24
N LEU A 170 -3.62 5.58 3.23
CA LEU A 170 -3.09 4.90 2.04
C LEU A 170 -2.76 3.44 2.35
N LEU A 171 -3.32 2.51 1.57
CA LEU A 171 -2.92 1.11 1.54
C LEU A 171 -1.97 0.89 0.35
N LEU A 172 -0.71 0.57 0.64
CA LEU A 172 0.30 0.21 -0.36
C LEU A 172 0.38 -1.32 -0.47
N CYS A 173 0.12 -1.83 -1.68
CA CYS A 173 0.17 -3.26 -1.97
C CYS A 173 1.31 -3.56 -2.96
N ASP A 174 2.29 -4.37 -2.55
CA ASP A 174 3.38 -4.84 -3.40
C ASP A 174 3.15 -6.30 -3.76
N GLU A 175 2.69 -6.56 -4.99
CA GLU A 175 2.38 -7.88 -5.51
C GLU A 175 1.61 -8.77 -4.53
N PRO A 176 0.46 -8.33 -3.98
CA PRO A 176 -0.18 -8.96 -2.82
C PRO A 176 -0.65 -10.40 -3.06
N THR A 177 -0.65 -10.87 -4.29
CA THR A 177 -1.09 -12.21 -4.71
C THR A 177 0.01 -13.08 -5.32
N GLY A 178 1.24 -12.55 -5.45
CA GLY A 178 2.32 -13.22 -6.17
C GLY A 178 2.77 -14.58 -5.59
N ASN A 179 2.45 -14.88 -4.33
CA ASN A 179 2.76 -16.16 -3.66
C ASN A 179 1.52 -17.05 -3.46
N LEU A 180 0.43 -16.78 -4.17
CA LEU A 180 -0.85 -17.49 -4.03
C LEU A 180 -1.21 -18.22 -5.32
N ASP A 181 -1.94 -19.34 -5.19
CA ASP A 181 -2.62 -19.94 -6.33
C ASP A 181 -3.73 -19.04 -6.86
N SER A 182 -4.16 -19.25 -8.10
CA SER A 182 -5.12 -18.37 -8.80
C SER A 182 -6.47 -18.25 -8.12
N ALA A 183 -6.98 -19.31 -7.48
CA ALA A 183 -8.27 -19.27 -6.78
C ALA A 183 -8.17 -18.42 -5.49
N THR A 184 -7.11 -18.65 -4.73
CA THR A 184 -6.81 -17.89 -3.50
C THR A 184 -6.49 -16.42 -3.83
N ALA A 185 -5.73 -16.17 -4.90
CA ALA A 185 -5.40 -14.83 -5.39
C ALA A 185 -6.67 -14.02 -5.67
N ARG A 186 -7.65 -14.60 -6.39
CA ARG A 186 -8.94 -13.95 -6.66
C ARG A 186 -9.66 -13.54 -5.39
N THR A 187 -9.72 -14.43 -4.39
CA THR A 187 -10.39 -14.14 -3.11
C THR A 187 -9.73 -12.98 -2.36
N VAL A 188 -8.39 -12.85 -2.46
CA VAL A 188 -7.65 -11.72 -1.86
C VAL A 188 -7.90 -10.43 -2.65
N LEU A 189 -7.96 -10.51 -3.99
CA LEU A 189 -8.27 -9.35 -4.83
C LEU A 189 -9.70 -8.85 -4.60
N ASP A 190 -10.68 -9.77 -4.45
CA ASP A 190 -12.06 -9.43 -4.12
C ASP A 190 -12.15 -8.72 -2.76
N LEU A 191 -11.36 -9.17 -1.77
CA LEU A 191 -11.24 -8.47 -0.48
C LEU A 191 -10.69 -7.04 -0.67
N ILE A 192 -9.62 -6.87 -1.45
CA ILE A 192 -9.02 -5.55 -1.71
C ILE A 192 -10.03 -4.64 -2.45
N ALA A 193 -10.76 -5.17 -3.42
CA ALA A 193 -11.83 -4.44 -4.11
C ALA A 193 -12.96 -4.02 -3.15
N GLY A 194 -13.34 -4.89 -2.21
CA GLY A 194 -14.30 -4.56 -1.15
C GLY A 194 -13.81 -3.41 -0.26
N LEU A 195 -12.54 -3.43 0.13
CA LEU A 195 -11.93 -2.35 0.92
C LEU A 195 -11.91 -1.03 0.16
N HIS A 196 -11.65 -1.05 -1.16
CA HIS A 196 -11.77 0.13 -2.00
C HIS A 196 -13.21 0.65 -2.05
N ALA A 197 -14.19 -0.23 -2.20
CA ALA A 197 -15.61 0.15 -2.17
C ALA A 197 -16.02 0.78 -0.83
N ASP A 198 -15.36 0.40 0.28
CA ASP A 198 -15.50 1.02 1.60
C ASP A 198 -14.75 2.38 1.72
N GLY A 199 -14.14 2.88 0.64
CA GLY A 199 -13.46 4.17 0.57
C GLY A 199 -11.97 4.16 0.93
N VAL A 200 -11.33 2.99 1.06
CA VAL A 200 -9.88 2.91 1.28
C VAL A 200 -9.13 3.33 0.01
N THR A 201 -8.19 4.25 0.15
CA THR A 201 -7.26 4.63 -0.93
C THR A 201 -6.20 3.56 -1.12
N ILE A 202 -6.01 3.09 -2.35
CA ILE A 202 -5.11 1.96 -2.64
C ILE A 202 -4.14 2.33 -3.75
N VAL A 203 -2.85 2.08 -3.53
CA VAL A 203 -1.84 2.00 -4.58
C VAL A 203 -1.30 0.58 -4.63
N MET A 204 -1.53 -0.11 -5.74
CA MET A 204 -1.09 -1.49 -5.95
C MET A 204 0.02 -1.53 -6.99
N ILE A 205 1.09 -2.22 -6.68
CA ILE A 205 2.15 -2.55 -7.63
C ILE A 205 1.98 -4.00 -8.05
N THR A 206 1.99 -4.23 -9.36
CA THR A 206 1.93 -5.58 -9.92
C THR A 206 2.59 -5.64 -11.30
N HIS A 207 3.06 -6.79 -11.69
CA HIS A 207 3.46 -7.09 -13.07
C HIS A 207 2.33 -7.81 -13.83
N ASP A 208 1.28 -8.24 -13.15
CA ASP A 208 0.11 -8.91 -13.73
C ASP A 208 -0.97 -7.88 -14.08
N THR A 209 -1.24 -7.73 -15.39
CA THR A 209 -2.26 -6.80 -15.87
C THR A 209 -3.67 -7.22 -15.48
N SER A 210 -3.93 -8.52 -15.29
CA SER A 210 -5.24 -9.01 -14.84
C SER A 210 -5.56 -8.58 -13.39
N VAL A 211 -4.54 -8.41 -12.56
CA VAL A 211 -4.66 -7.87 -11.19
C VAL A 211 -5.00 -6.38 -11.23
N ALA A 212 -4.50 -5.67 -12.25
CA ALA A 212 -4.78 -4.24 -12.44
C ALA A 212 -6.20 -3.95 -12.93
N ASP A 213 -6.92 -4.93 -13.49
CA ASP A 213 -8.29 -4.76 -14.01
C ASP A 213 -9.29 -4.33 -12.91
N GLY A 214 -9.00 -4.63 -11.65
CA GLY A 214 -9.79 -4.17 -10.50
C GLY A 214 -9.57 -2.71 -10.13
N ALA A 215 -8.50 -2.07 -10.63
CA ALA A 215 -8.18 -0.68 -10.32
C ALA A 215 -9.01 0.30 -11.15
N GLY A 216 -9.37 1.43 -10.53
CA GLY A 216 -10.03 2.53 -11.21
C GLY A 216 -9.14 3.24 -12.23
N ARG A 217 -7.82 3.20 -12.01
CA ARG A 217 -6.80 3.86 -12.82
C ARG A 217 -5.54 3.01 -12.90
N VAL A 218 -4.97 2.90 -14.09
CA VAL A 218 -3.74 2.15 -14.34
C VAL A 218 -2.65 3.11 -14.82
N VAL A 219 -1.48 3.00 -14.20
CA VAL A 219 -0.27 3.77 -14.55
C VAL A 219 0.82 2.78 -14.92
N ARG A 220 1.50 2.99 -16.04
CA ARG A 220 2.61 2.14 -16.48
C ARG A 220 3.95 2.68 -16.04
N MET A 221 4.78 1.80 -15.49
CA MET A 221 6.17 2.14 -15.19
C MET A 221 7.12 1.39 -16.11
N ARG A 222 7.93 2.14 -16.84
CA ARG A 222 8.95 1.60 -17.74
C ARG A 222 10.26 2.38 -17.57
N ASP A 223 11.34 1.66 -17.31
CA ASP A 223 12.70 2.23 -17.18
C ASP A 223 12.78 3.43 -16.23
N GLY A 224 12.06 3.35 -15.11
CA GLY A 224 11.99 4.40 -14.09
C GLY A 224 11.03 5.55 -14.40
N VAL A 225 10.31 5.52 -15.52
CA VAL A 225 9.36 6.57 -15.93
C VAL A 225 7.93 6.09 -15.77
N LEU A 226 7.07 6.94 -15.16
CA LEU A 226 5.62 6.71 -15.11
C LEU A 226 4.95 7.32 -16.36
N THR A 227 4.01 6.58 -16.94
CA THR A 227 3.12 7.05 -17.99
C THR A 227 1.70 6.64 -17.63
N GLU A 228 0.75 7.57 -17.71
CA GLU A 228 -0.67 7.24 -17.52
C GLU A 228 -1.19 6.48 -18.74
N ASP A 229 -1.87 5.37 -18.49
CA ASP A 229 -2.64 4.69 -19.53
C ASP A 229 -3.99 5.43 -19.63
N HIS A 230 -4.14 6.32 -20.60
CA HIS A 230 -5.43 6.90 -20.95
C HIS A 230 -6.33 5.87 -21.67
N ALA A 231 -6.46 4.67 -21.10
CA ALA A 231 -7.47 3.73 -21.53
C ALA A 231 -8.85 4.30 -21.13
N THR A 232 -9.45 5.03 -22.03
CA THR A 232 -10.84 5.48 -21.97
C THR A 232 -11.71 4.27 -21.66
N ARG A 233 -12.20 4.14 -20.41
CA ARG A 233 -13.36 3.28 -20.16
C ARG A 233 -14.52 3.92 -20.90
N THR A 234 -14.74 3.49 -22.13
CA THR A 234 -16.01 3.68 -22.83
C THR A 234 -17.04 2.89 -22.03
N ASN A 235 -17.80 3.57 -21.18
CA ASN A 235 -19.03 3.02 -20.65
C ASN A 235 -19.92 2.70 -21.84
N SER A 236 -19.98 1.42 -22.23
CA SER A 236 -21.08 0.93 -23.05
C SER A 236 -22.30 0.85 -22.15
N VAL A 237 -23.27 1.68 -22.46
CA VAL A 237 -24.64 1.76 -21.96
C VAL A 237 -25.35 0.42 -22.14
#